data_12635bb56b1026be57001942d88d1697
#
_entry.id   12635bb56b1026be57001942d88d1697
#
_cell.length_a   1.000
_cell.length_b   1.000
_cell.length_c   1.000
_cell.angle_alpha   90.00
_cell.angle_beta   90.00
_cell.angle_gamma   90.00
#
_symmetry.space_group_name_H-M   'P 1'
#
loop_
_entity.id
_entity.type
_entity.pdbx_description
1 polymer ?
#
loop_
_entity_poly.entity_id
_entity_poly.type
_entity_poly.pdbx_seq_one_letter_code
_entity_poly.pdbx_strand_id
1 'polypeptide(L)'
;MKKLLLGMCLAFMVLLAAGAGVIYSGVVSVAADEPHGSWVHGILETARERSIESHASDIAAPPLDDEAMKVAGAGNYASMCASCHLAPGMQETELSKGLYPSPPNFVSSDMHGEPEERFWVIKHGIKASGMPAWGKSMQDEYIWQMVAFMQELPDMSAARYTALVAASDGHQHGGGETAQSPSSHHDDDTRQPHHAREADGPADLQDSHEPEGSHEPKENHEPKDSGRAEDHPHSSHDAEHQH
;
A
#
# COMPACT_ATOMS: atom_id res chain seq x y z
N MET A 1 18.52 52.94 6.76
CA MET A 1 17.69 51.82 7.27
C MET A 1 16.40 51.64 6.46
N LYS A 2 15.52 52.64 6.25
CA LYS A 2 14.25 52.52 5.52
C LYS A 2 14.43 51.97 4.08
N LYS A 3 15.44 52.45 3.32
CA LYS A 3 15.71 51.97 1.95
C LYS A 3 16.18 50.51 1.92
N LEU A 4 16.95 50.08 2.93
CA LEU A 4 17.38 48.68 3.06
C LEU A 4 16.20 47.77 3.36
N LEU A 5 15.32 48.13 4.29
CA LEU A 5 14.11 47.40 4.62
C LEU A 5 13.18 47.30 3.41
N LEU A 6 12.99 48.40 2.69
CA LEU A 6 12.17 48.39 1.46
C LEU A 6 12.75 47.44 0.41
N GLY A 7 14.07 47.46 0.21
CA GLY A 7 14.72 46.51 -0.72
C GLY A 7 14.58 45.06 -0.31
N MET A 8 14.68 44.74 0.98
CA MET A 8 14.46 43.39 1.50
C MET A 8 13.01 42.96 1.32
N CYS A 9 12.03 43.81 1.60
CA CYS A 9 10.62 43.51 1.36
C CYS A 9 10.31 43.23 -0.12
N LEU A 10 10.87 44.05 -1.00
CA LEU A 10 10.69 43.87 -2.45
C LEU A 10 11.32 42.55 -2.92
N ALA A 11 12.54 42.24 -2.49
CA ALA A 11 13.19 40.98 -2.82
C ALA A 11 12.37 39.78 -2.32
N PHE A 12 11.83 39.84 -1.10
CA PHE A 12 10.97 38.79 -0.54
C PHE A 12 9.67 38.61 -1.35
N MET A 13 9.03 39.72 -1.73
CA MET A 13 7.83 39.67 -2.58
C MET A 13 8.11 39.06 -3.95
N VAL A 14 9.26 39.36 -4.55
CA VAL A 14 9.67 38.74 -5.83
C VAL A 14 9.89 37.22 -5.67
N LEU A 15 10.55 36.80 -4.59
CA LEU A 15 10.74 35.36 -4.31
C LEU A 15 9.41 34.64 -4.09
N LEU A 16 8.47 35.25 -3.34
CA LEU A 16 7.13 34.67 -3.16
C LEU A 16 6.38 34.57 -4.48
N ALA A 17 6.43 35.61 -5.31
CA ALA A 17 5.78 35.61 -6.64
C ALA A 17 6.41 34.54 -7.56
N ALA A 18 7.72 34.39 -7.56
CA ALA A 18 8.43 33.35 -8.31
C ALA A 18 8.04 31.94 -7.81
N GLY A 19 8.02 31.73 -6.48
CA GLY A 19 7.56 30.46 -5.91
C GLY A 19 6.11 30.12 -6.26
N ALA A 20 5.21 31.10 -6.16
CA ALA A 20 3.84 30.94 -6.60
C ALA A 20 3.77 30.61 -8.12
N GLY A 21 4.54 31.30 -8.94
CA GLY A 21 4.63 31.03 -10.38
C GLY A 21 5.06 29.59 -10.67
N VAL A 22 6.04 29.06 -9.96
CA VAL A 22 6.48 27.65 -10.11
C VAL A 22 5.35 26.69 -9.75
N ILE A 23 4.63 26.93 -8.62
CA ILE A 23 3.53 26.07 -8.20
C ILE A 23 2.38 26.07 -9.22
N TYR A 24 1.95 27.26 -9.65
CA TYR A 24 0.82 27.39 -10.58
C TYR A 24 1.15 27.03 -12.04
N SER A 25 2.44 26.98 -12.39
CA SER A 25 2.87 26.57 -13.75
C SER A 25 2.71 25.07 -14.02
N GLY A 26 2.58 24.23 -12.96
CA GLY A 26 2.54 22.79 -13.10
C GLY A 26 3.86 22.15 -13.54
N VAL A 27 4.98 22.90 -13.50
CA VAL A 27 6.31 22.38 -13.90
C VAL A 27 6.85 21.33 -12.91
N VAL A 28 6.35 21.33 -11.66
CA VAL A 28 6.72 20.34 -10.65
C VAL A 28 5.84 19.11 -10.81
N SER A 29 6.44 18.00 -11.22
CA SER A 29 5.75 16.71 -11.32
C SER A 29 5.37 16.18 -9.95
N VAL A 30 4.16 15.62 -9.84
CA VAL A 30 3.65 14.88 -8.66
C VAL A 30 3.51 13.38 -8.96
N ALA A 31 4.07 12.93 -10.08
CA ALA A 31 4.04 11.53 -10.50
C ALA A 31 4.91 10.68 -9.55
N ALA A 32 4.36 9.53 -9.12
CA ALA A 32 5.05 8.66 -8.18
C ALA A 32 6.22 7.87 -8.80
N ASP A 33 6.26 7.77 -10.13
CA ASP A 33 7.35 7.14 -10.88
C ASP A 33 8.53 8.10 -11.16
N GLU A 34 8.39 9.38 -10.80
CA GLU A 34 9.45 10.38 -10.88
C GLU A 34 9.97 10.71 -9.47
N PRO A 35 11.13 10.17 -9.05
CA PRO A 35 11.65 10.42 -7.72
C PRO A 35 12.04 11.90 -7.52
N HIS A 36 11.89 12.40 -6.31
CA HIS A 36 12.38 13.72 -5.94
C HIS A 36 13.89 13.83 -6.17
N GLY A 37 14.36 15.03 -6.50
CA GLY A 37 15.79 15.31 -6.50
C GLY A 37 16.41 15.00 -5.12
N SER A 38 17.66 14.52 -5.10
CA SER A 38 18.33 14.00 -3.90
C SER A 38 18.29 14.94 -2.68
N TRP A 39 18.38 16.25 -2.89
CA TRP A 39 18.33 17.24 -1.81
C TRP A 39 16.91 17.37 -1.20
N VAL A 40 15.85 17.30 -2.02
CA VAL A 40 14.45 17.31 -1.53
C VAL A 40 14.20 16.02 -0.76
N HIS A 41 14.59 14.87 -1.34
CA HIS A 41 14.48 13.58 -0.69
C HIS A 41 15.14 13.57 0.69
N GLY A 42 16.41 14.03 0.81
CA GLY A 42 17.13 14.07 2.08
C GLY A 42 16.48 14.99 3.13
N ILE A 43 15.92 16.14 2.72
CA ILE A 43 15.18 17.00 3.65
C ILE A 43 13.91 16.33 4.16
N LEU A 44 13.11 15.73 3.25
CA LEU A 44 11.88 15.05 3.61
C LEU A 44 12.13 13.83 4.50
N GLU A 45 13.16 13.04 4.17
CA GLU A 45 13.58 11.89 4.96
C GLU A 45 14.02 12.32 6.38
N THR A 46 14.93 13.28 6.50
CA THR A 46 15.36 13.80 7.80
C THR A 46 14.17 14.35 8.62
N ALA A 47 13.27 15.08 7.98
CA ALA A 47 12.10 15.64 8.67
C ALA A 47 11.16 14.51 9.16
N ARG A 48 10.97 13.46 8.35
CA ARG A 48 10.19 12.29 8.72
C ARG A 48 10.79 11.56 9.92
N GLU A 49 12.08 11.22 9.85
CA GLU A 49 12.79 10.50 10.92
C GLU A 49 12.77 11.27 12.23
N ARG A 50 13.11 12.56 12.20
CA ARG A 50 13.06 13.39 13.40
C ARG A 50 11.65 13.53 13.97
N SER A 51 10.64 13.57 13.11
CA SER A 51 9.25 13.61 13.57
C SER A 51 8.86 12.29 14.26
N ILE A 52 9.22 11.14 13.69
CA ILE A 52 8.93 9.82 14.27
C ILE A 52 9.63 9.71 15.64
N GLU A 53 10.94 9.90 15.69
CA GLU A 53 11.75 9.86 16.91
C GLU A 53 11.16 10.73 18.03
N SER A 54 10.83 11.98 17.70
CA SER A 54 10.29 12.94 18.68
C SER A 54 8.92 12.54 19.23
N HIS A 55 8.05 11.97 18.40
CA HIS A 55 6.70 11.60 18.83
C HIS A 55 6.63 10.19 19.46
N ALA A 56 7.60 9.34 19.17
CA ALA A 56 7.70 8.01 19.77
C ALA A 56 8.37 8.01 21.14
N SER A 57 9.10 9.08 21.49
CA SER A 57 9.94 9.17 22.71
C SER A 57 9.18 8.95 24.03
N ASP A 58 7.90 9.27 24.08
CA ASP A 58 7.06 9.14 25.27
C ASP A 58 6.23 7.85 25.27
N ILE A 59 6.38 7.00 24.24
CA ILE A 59 5.68 5.72 24.14
C ILE A 59 6.49 4.67 24.91
N ALA A 60 5.81 3.83 25.67
CA ALA A 60 6.42 2.70 26.36
C ALA A 60 5.97 1.39 25.69
N ALA A 61 6.92 0.63 25.14
CA ALA A 61 6.62 -0.68 24.59
C ALA A 61 6.27 -1.70 25.70
N PRO A 62 5.23 -2.52 25.49
CA PRO A 62 5.01 -3.69 26.34
C PRO A 62 6.09 -4.74 26.07
N PRO A 63 6.18 -5.82 26.90
CA PRO A 63 6.99 -6.98 26.55
C PRO A 63 6.57 -7.56 25.18
N LEU A 64 7.51 -7.71 24.24
CA LEU A 64 7.24 -8.12 22.85
C LEU A 64 7.69 -9.56 22.53
N ASP A 65 8.13 -10.30 23.52
CA ASP A 65 8.64 -11.67 23.42
C ASP A 65 7.55 -12.74 23.54
N ASP A 66 6.31 -12.35 23.82
CA ASP A 66 5.16 -13.26 23.95
C ASP A 66 4.80 -13.88 22.57
N GLU A 67 4.86 -15.21 22.50
CA GLU A 67 4.55 -15.97 21.29
C GLU A 67 3.09 -15.81 20.86
N ALA A 68 2.14 -15.66 21.80
CA ALA A 68 0.74 -15.43 21.45
C ALA A 68 0.54 -14.08 20.76
N MET A 69 1.25 -13.03 21.18
CA MET A 69 1.25 -11.74 20.49
C MET A 69 1.80 -11.86 19.07
N LYS A 70 2.89 -12.62 18.89
CA LYS A 70 3.51 -12.82 17.57
C LYS A 70 2.60 -13.58 16.60
N VAL A 71 1.93 -14.63 17.12
CA VAL A 71 0.92 -15.37 16.33
C VAL A 71 -0.22 -14.45 15.88
N ALA A 72 -0.81 -13.69 16.81
CA ALA A 72 -1.88 -12.76 16.49
C ALA A 72 -1.41 -11.65 15.51
N GLY A 73 -0.22 -11.13 15.72
CA GLY A 73 0.41 -10.14 14.85
C GLY A 73 0.67 -10.65 13.43
N ALA A 74 1.00 -11.94 13.27
CA ALA A 74 1.24 -12.54 11.97
C ALA A 74 0.01 -12.51 11.07
N GLY A 75 -1.19 -12.77 11.60
CA GLY A 75 -2.46 -12.71 10.86
C GLY A 75 -2.77 -11.31 10.37
N ASN A 76 -2.63 -10.32 11.25
CA ASN A 76 -2.83 -8.91 10.90
C ASN A 76 -1.79 -8.43 9.88
N TYR A 77 -0.51 -8.77 10.04
CA TYR A 77 0.55 -8.44 9.09
C TYR A 77 0.28 -9.05 7.71
N ALA A 78 -0.07 -10.32 7.64
CA ALA A 78 -0.38 -11.00 6.39
C ALA A 78 -1.50 -10.32 5.61
N SER A 79 -2.53 -9.87 6.32
CA SER A 79 -3.73 -9.27 5.71
C SER A 79 -3.55 -7.81 5.30
N MET A 80 -2.74 -7.03 6.03
CA MET A 80 -2.71 -5.58 5.88
C MET A 80 -1.36 -5.02 5.43
N CYS A 81 -0.25 -5.70 5.72
CA CYS A 81 1.09 -5.16 5.52
C CYS A 81 1.84 -5.84 4.38
N ALA A 82 1.68 -7.17 4.24
CA ALA A 82 2.49 -7.99 3.35
C ALA A 82 2.38 -7.59 1.87
N SER A 83 1.24 -7.05 1.44
CA SER A 83 1.06 -6.58 0.05
C SER A 83 1.99 -5.43 -0.33
N CYS A 84 2.42 -4.61 0.63
CA CYS A 84 3.34 -3.50 0.41
C CYS A 84 4.74 -3.80 0.96
N HIS A 85 4.84 -4.37 2.15
CA HIS A 85 6.10 -4.56 2.87
C HIS A 85 6.74 -5.94 2.68
N LEU A 86 6.07 -6.81 1.90
CA LEU A 86 6.45 -8.17 1.59
C LEU A 86 6.46 -9.10 2.84
N ALA A 87 6.67 -10.38 2.59
CA ALA A 87 6.79 -11.40 3.61
C ALA A 87 7.79 -12.47 3.16
N PRO A 88 8.33 -13.31 4.08
CA PRO A 88 9.26 -14.37 3.74
C PRO A 88 8.74 -15.27 2.61
N GLY A 89 9.49 -15.34 1.52
CA GLY A 89 9.14 -16.10 0.31
C GLY A 89 8.27 -15.36 -0.70
N MET A 90 7.80 -14.13 -0.41
CA MET A 90 7.06 -13.32 -1.38
C MET A 90 7.98 -12.62 -2.38
N GLN A 91 7.50 -12.52 -3.61
CA GLN A 91 8.08 -11.65 -4.63
C GLN A 91 7.48 -10.24 -4.51
N GLU A 92 8.17 -9.26 -5.08
CA GLU A 92 7.65 -7.90 -5.16
C GLU A 92 6.27 -7.85 -5.82
N THR A 93 5.38 -7.10 -5.20
CA THR A 93 4.01 -6.89 -5.67
C THR A 93 3.91 -5.61 -6.52
N GLU A 94 2.78 -5.40 -7.16
CA GLU A 94 2.49 -4.14 -7.85
C GLU A 94 2.48 -2.95 -6.89
N LEU A 95 1.97 -3.15 -5.66
CA LEU A 95 1.95 -2.10 -4.63
C LEU A 95 3.36 -1.77 -4.12
N SER A 96 4.19 -2.80 -3.85
CA SER A 96 5.56 -2.57 -3.37
C SER A 96 6.42 -1.83 -4.40
N LYS A 97 6.13 -2.02 -5.70
CA LYS A 97 6.83 -1.35 -6.82
C LYS A 97 6.29 0.02 -7.15
N GLY A 98 4.97 0.20 -7.02
CA GLY A 98 4.28 1.40 -7.51
C GLY A 98 4.16 2.53 -6.49
N LEU A 99 4.48 2.30 -5.22
CA LEU A 99 4.39 3.31 -4.18
C LEU A 99 5.65 4.19 -4.11
N TYR A 100 5.45 5.49 -3.86
CA TYR A 100 6.53 6.42 -3.58
C TYR A 100 6.23 7.25 -2.33
N PRO A 101 7.16 7.34 -1.35
CA PRO A 101 8.39 6.53 -1.28
C PRO A 101 8.11 5.04 -1.26
N SER A 102 9.06 4.24 -1.75
CA SER A 102 8.93 2.79 -1.74
C SER A 102 8.77 2.26 -0.31
N PRO A 103 7.82 1.34 -0.07
CA PRO A 103 7.70 0.70 1.22
C PRO A 103 8.97 -0.08 1.58
N PRO A 104 9.48 0.00 2.81
CA PRO A 104 10.61 -0.82 3.22
C PRO A 104 10.22 -2.30 3.19
N ASN A 105 11.12 -3.14 2.66
CA ASN A 105 10.99 -4.59 2.68
C ASN A 105 11.54 -5.13 4.01
N PHE A 106 10.66 -5.48 4.93
CA PHE A 106 11.06 -5.92 6.28
C PHE A 106 11.69 -7.31 6.33
N VAL A 107 11.69 -8.05 5.23
CA VAL A 107 12.36 -9.36 5.14
C VAL A 107 13.84 -9.24 4.82
N SER A 108 14.21 -8.25 4.00
CA SER A 108 15.58 -8.08 3.49
C SER A 108 16.36 -6.94 4.15
N SER A 109 15.70 -6.11 4.93
CA SER A 109 16.31 -4.95 5.58
C SER A 109 16.51 -5.20 7.06
N ASP A 110 17.64 -4.75 7.60
CA ASP A 110 17.72 -4.51 9.03
C ASP A 110 16.60 -3.54 9.41
N MET A 111 15.74 -3.98 10.30
CA MET A 111 14.67 -3.09 10.78
C MET A 111 15.28 -1.97 11.59
N HIS A 112 15.34 -0.79 10.98
CA HIS A 112 15.79 0.43 11.66
C HIS A 112 14.69 0.95 12.59
N GLY A 113 15.12 1.64 13.64
CA GLY A 113 14.25 2.26 14.65
C GLY A 113 13.82 1.31 15.76
N GLU A 114 13.32 1.91 16.84
CA GLU A 114 12.86 1.21 18.02
C GLU A 114 11.42 0.70 17.85
N PRO A 115 10.97 -0.26 18.67
CA PRO A 115 9.59 -0.76 18.63
C PRO A 115 8.53 0.35 18.77
N GLU A 116 8.80 1.37 19.59
CA GLU A 116 7.94 2.51 19.83
C GLU A 116 7.76 3.36 18.56
N GLU A 117 8.81 3.50 17.76
CA GLU A 117 8.77 4.21 16.49
C GLU A 117 7.92 3.45 15.47
N ARG A 118 8.07 2.13 15.39
CA ARG A 118 7.24 1.27 14.53
C ARG A 118 5.78 1.34 14.94
N PHE A 119 5.49 1.26 16.24
CA PHE A 119 4.14 1.42 16.77
C PHE A 119 3.56 2.77 16.34
N TRP A 120 4.31 3.85 16.53
CA TRP A 120 3.85 5.20 16.16
C TRP A 120 3.55 5.30 14.67
N VAL A 121 4.44 4.78 13.81
CA VAL A 121 4.27 4.79 12.35
C VAL A 121 3.05 3.98 11.92
N ILE A 122 2.84 2.79 12.47
CA ILE A 122 1.68 1.97 12.14
C ILE A 122 0.40 2.67 12.60
N LYS A 123 0.39 3.22 13.81
CA LYS A 123 -0.78 3.88 14.37
C LYS A 123 -1.17 5.14 13.59
N HIS A 124 -0.20 5.99 13.25
CA HIS A 124 -0.45 7.32 12.70
C HIS A 124 -0.26 7.41 11.19
N GLY A 125 0.36 6.42 10.56
CA GLY A 125 0.72 6.46 9.15
C GLY A 125 1.77 7.52 8.82
N ILE A 126 2.06 7.68 7.54
CA ILE A 126 3.00 8.69 7.05
C ILE A 126 2.32 9.54 5.99
N LYS A 127 2.25 10.86 6.23
CA LYS A 127 1.65 11.82 5.29
C LYS A 127 2.32 11.77 3.91
N ALA A 128 1.52 11.91 2.87
CA ALA A 128 1.95 11.90 1.48
C ALA A 128 2.73 10.62 1.09
N SER A 129 2.36 9.48 1.69
CA SER A 129 2.86 8.16 1.34
C SER A 129 1.71 7.16 1.26
N GLY A 130 2.01 5.93 0.83
CA GLY A 130 1.05 4.83 0.83
C GLY A 130 0.80 4.20 2.22
N MET A 131 1.47 4.65 3.29
CA MET A 131 1.30 4.09 4.64
C MET A 131 0.10 4.71 5.36
N PRO A 132 -1.01 3.95 5.55
CA PRO A 132 -2.21 4.45 6.20
C PRO A 132 -2.06 4.55 7.72
N ALA A 133 -2.95 5.34 8.36
CA ALA A 133 -3.04 5.46 9.80
C ALA A 133 -3.96 4.38 10.38
N TRP A 134 -3.42 3.23 10.73
CA TRP A 134 -4.19 2.07 11.21
C TRP A 134 -4.87 2.30 12.56
N GLY A 135 -4.36 3.18 13.40
CA GLY A 135 -4.98 3.53 14.68
C GLY A 135 -6.36 4.18 14.58
N LYS A 136 -6.84 4.53 13.36
CA LYS A 136 -8.22 4.99 13.14
C LYS A 136 -9.24 3.84 13.15
N SER A 137 -8.80 2.63 12.87
CA SER A 137 -9.67 1.43 12.79
C SER A 137 -9.19 0.28 13.66
N MET A 138 -8.02 0.38 14.29
CA MET A 138 -7.37 -0.68 15.04
C MET A 138 -6.95 -0.18 16.41
N GLN A 139 -7.20 -0.99 17.45
CA GLN A 139 -6.77 -0.70 18.82
C GLN A 139 -5.25 -0.91 18.96
N ASP A 140 -4.67 -0.24 19.96
CA ASP A 140 -3.22 -0.27 20.22
C ASP A 140 -2.68 -1.67 20.48
N GLU A 141 -3.46 -2.54 21.10
CA GLU A 141 -3.09 -3.93 21.36
C GLU A 141 -2.74 -4.69 20.07
N TYR A 142 -3.56 -4.57 19.04
CA TYR A 142 -3.32 -5.24 17.75
C TYR A 142 -2.13 -4.65 17.00
N ILE A 143 -1.88 -3.36 17.18
CA ILE A 143 -0.68 -2.72 16.63
C ILE A 143 0.57 -3.26 17.32
N TRP A 144 0.56 -3.39 18.65
CA TRP A 144 1.67 -3.98 19.40
C TRP A 144 1.91 -5.45 19.06
N GLN A 145 0.86 -6.23 18.78
CA GLN A 145 0.98 -7.59 18.28
C GLN A 145 1.73 -7.63 16.93
N MET A 146 1.39 -6.73 16.00
CA MET A 146 2.14 -6.62 14.75
C MET A 146 3.59 -6.22 14.97
N VAL A 147 3.86 -5.25 15.86
CA VAL A 147 5.23 -4.86 16.21
C VAL A 147 6.00 -6.03 16.80
N ALA A 148 5.40 -6.83 17.71
CA ALA A 148 6.02 -8.03 18.25
C ALA A 148 6.37 -9.06 17.16
N PHE A 149 5.44 -9.31 16.23
CA PHE A 149 5.68 -10.21 15.11
C PHE A 149 6.82 -9.70 14.20
N MET A 150 6.83 -8.41 13.90
CA MET A 150 7.83 -7.78 13.01
C MET A 150 9.26 -7.92 13.53
N GLN A 151 9.48 -8.10 14.84
CA GLN A 151 10.83 -8.31 15.39
C GLN A 151 11.53 -9.57 14.82
N GLU A 152 10.75 -10.56 14.41
CA GLU A 152 11.27 -11.82 13.88
C GLU A 152 11.38 -11.87 12.35
N LEU A 153 10.78 -10.90 11.64
CA LEU A 153 10.68 -10.94 10.18
C LEU A 153 12.03 -11.03 9.45
N PRO A 154 13.09 -10.29 9.83
CA PRO A 154 14.35 -10.29 9.10
C PRO A 154 15.01 -11.68 8.97
N ASP A 155 14.88 -12.53 9.99
CA ASP A 155 15.48 -13.85 10.04
C ASP A 155 14.47 -14.98 9.83
N MET A 156 13.22 -14.64 9.50
CA MET A 156 12.14 -15.61 9.42
C MET A 156 12.14 -16.38 8.11
N SER A 157 12.09 -17.72 8.21
CA SER A 157 11.87 -18.56 7.04
C SER A 157 10.42 -18.50 6.55
N ALA A 158 10.20 -18.72 5.24
CA ALA A 158 8.86 -18.79 4.67
C ALA A 158 7.97 -19.86 5.34
N ALA A 159 8.55 -20.97 5.76
CA ALA A 159 7.82 -22.02 6.48
C ALA A 159 7.35 -21.55 7.86
N ARG A 160 8.21 -20.84 8.63
CA ARG A 160 7.83 -20.25 9.94
C ARG A 160 6.73 -19.20 9.75
N TYR A 161 6.86 -18.31 8.77
CA TYR A 161 5.85 -17.31 8.44
C TYR A 161 4.48 -17.97 8.16
N THR A 162 4.46 -18.95 7.25
CA THR A 162 3.23 -19.68 6.90
C THR A 162 2.60 -20.37 8.13
N ALA A 163 3.43 -20.95 9.00
CA ALA A 163 2.94 -21.61 10.21
C ALA A 163 2.32 -20.61 11.20
N LEU A 164 2.92 -19.44 11.42
CA LEU A 164 2.39 -18.41 12.31
C LEU A 164 1.08 -17.84 11.78
N VAL A 165 1.00 -17.54 10.48
CA VAL A 165 -0.23 -17.05 9.84
C VAL A 165 -1.35 -18.08 9.93
N ALA A 166 -1.05 -19.36 9.69
CA ALA A 166 -2.03 -20.44 9.80
C ALA A 166 -2.49 -20.70 11.25
N ALA A 167 -1.67 -20.38 12.24
CA ALA A 167 -2.01 -20.52 13.65
C ALA A 167 -2.77 -19.31 14.22
N SER A 168 -2.80 -18.19 13.48
CA SER A 168 -3.49 -16.97 13.90
C SER A 168 -5.00 -17.07 13.63
N ASP A 169 -5.78 -16.25 14.35
CA ASP A 169 -7.22 -16.08 14.10
C ASP A 169 -7.51 -15.18 12.88
N GLY A 170 -6.51 -14.89 12.06
CA GLY A 170 -6.59 -14.01 10.89
C GLY A 170 -6.62 -12.54 11.27
N HIS A 171 -7.37 -11.76 10.49
CA HIS A 171 -7.41 -10.31 10.63
C HIS A 171 -8.35 -9.88 11.78
N GLN A 172 -7.81 -9.16 12.77
CA GLN A 172 -8.53 -8.68 13.93
C GLN A 172 -8.36 -7.17 14.12
N HIS A 173 -9.44 -6.45 14.44
CA HIS A 173 -9.42 -4.98 14.64
C HIS A 173 -9.65 -4.54 16.08
N GLY A 174 -10.33 -5.35 16.88
CA GLY A 174 -10.76 -4.98 18.22
C GLY A 174 -11.84 -3.91 18.29
N GLY A 175 -12.54 -3.63 17.19
CA GLY A 175 -13.67 -2.70 17.18
C GLY A 175 -13.27 -1.22 17.28
N GLY A 176 -12.45 -0.72 16.37
CA GLY A 176 -12.36 0.71 16.08
C GLY A 176 -13.74 1.23 15.66
N GLU A 177 -13.96 2.54 15.56
CA GLU A 177 -15.25 3.27 15.45
C GLU A 177 -16.31 2.75 14.45
N THR A 178 -16.11 1.59 13.85
CA THR A 178 -17.06 0.87 13.01
C THR A 178 -17.78 -0.27 13.71
N ALA A 179 -17.82 -0.28 15.06
CA ALA A 179 -18.58 -1.27 15.84
C ALA A 179 -20.09 -1.15 15.70
N GLN A 180 -20.61 -0.78 14.52
CA GLN A 180 -22.01 -0.82 14.14
C GLN A 180 -22.21 -1.42 12.76
N SER A 181 -21.66 -2.60 12.53
CA SER A 181 -22.23 -3.55 11.57
C SER A 181 -21.60 -4.91 11.81
N PRO A 182 -22.35 -5.92 12.22
CA PRO A 182 -21.91 -7.29 12.03
C PRO A 182 -21.95 -7.54 10.54
N SER A 183 -20.82 -7.34 9.87
CA SER A 183 -20.62 -7.86 8.52
C SER A 183 -20.47 -9.37 8.63
N SER A 184 -21.59 -10.06 8.66
CA SER A 184 -21.66 -11.45 8.25
C SER A 184 -21.23 -11.54 6.80
N HIS A 185 -19.95 -11.67 6.58
CA HIS A 185 -19.43 -12.14 5.33
C HIS A 185 -19.30 -13.65 5.45
N HIS A 186 -20.15 -14.28 4.64
CA HIS A 186 -20.10 -15.64 4.14
C HIS A 186 -20.83 -16.74 4.90
N ASP A 187 -21.60 -17.37 4.06
CA ASP A 187 -22.14 -18.73 4.08
C ASP A 187 -23.41 -18.93 4.89
N ASP A 188 -24.51 -18.63 4.23
CA ASP A 188 -25.63 -19.57 4.36
C ASP A 188 -26.34 -19.74 3.00
N ASP A 189 -25.87 -20.75 2.28
CA ASP A 189 -26.61 -21.41 1.20
C ASP A 189 -27.60 -22.37 1.85
N THR A 190 -28.68 -21.84 2.41
CA THR A 190 -29.83 -22.63 2.83
C THR A 190 -31.05 -22.19 2.07
N ARG A 191 -31.32 -23.00 1.06
CA ARG A 191 -32.62 -23.12 0.41
C ARG A 191 -33.77 -22.98 1.40
N GLN A 192 -34.62 -21.95 1.24
CA GLN A 192 -35.97 -21.99 1.74
C GLN A 192 -36.98 -22.13 0.60
N PRO A 193 -37.99 -23.02 0.73
CA PRO A 193 -38.97 -23.29 -0.30
C PRO A 193 -40.01 -22.17 -0.38
N HIS A 194 -40.34 -21.82 -1.61
CA HIS A 194 -41.40 -20.88 -1.95
C HIS A 194 -42.75 -21.42 -1.48
N HIS A 195 -43.36 -20.76 -0.53
CA HIS A 195 -44.80 -20.92 -0.27
C HIS A 195 -45.57 -20.10 -1.30
N ALA A 196 -46.35 -20.84 -2.08
CA ALA A 196 -47.42 -20.33 -2.93
C ALA A 196 -48.44 -19.54 -2.07
N ARG A 197 -48.87 -18.40 -2.57
CA ARG A 197 -50.14 -17.78 -2.17
C ARG A 197 -50.90 -17.43 -3.43
N GLU A 198 -52.08 -18.04 -3.50
CA GLU A 198 -53.09 -17.90 -4.54
C GLU A 198 -53.71 -16.49 -4.58
N ALA A 199 -53.98 -16.10 -5.81
CA ALA A 199 -55.17 -15.51 -6.43
C ALA A 199 -55.93 -14.36 -5.79
N ASP A 200 -56.05 -13.23 -6.45
CA ASP A 200 -57.29 -12.79 -7.13
C ASP A 200 -56.97 -11.61 -8.05
N GLY A 201 -57.50 -11.70 -9.34
CA GLY A 201 -57.37 -10.68 -10.36
C GLY A 201 -58.46 -9.58 -10.28
N PRO A 202 -58.84 -8.82 -11.33
CA PRO A 202 -58.35 -8.84 -12.72
C PRO A 202 -58.14 -7.43 -13.35
N ALA A 203 -57.59 -7.40 -14.58
CA ALA A 203 -57.76 -6.42 -15.68
C ALA A 203 -57.19 -4.98 -15.50
N ASP A 204 -56.45 -4.41 -16.42
CA ASP A 204 -56.74 -4.14 -17.84
C ASP A 204 -55.54 -3.41 -18.51
N LEU A 205 -55.38 -3.64 -19.85
CA LEU A 205 -54.89 -2.79 -20.92
C LEU A 205 -53.36 -2.43 -21.06
N GLN A 206 -52.75 -3.12 -22.03
CA GLN A 206 -52.06 -2.63 -23.23
C GLN A 206 -51.10 -1.44 -23.09
N ASP A 207 -49.83 -1.68 -23.31
CA ASP A 207 -49.15 -1.05 -24.44
C ASP A 207 -47.93 -1.87 -24.91
N SER A 208 -47.85 -2.00 -26.22
CA SER A 208 -46.90 -2.71 -27.01
C SER A 208 -45.65 -1.87 -27.27
N HIS A 209 -44.48 -2.44 -27.01
CA HIS A 209 -43.24 -2.04 -27.72
C HIS A 209 -42.47 -3.29 -28.13
N GLU A 210 -42.39 -3.49 -29.45
CA GLU A 210 -41.58 -4.47 -30.15
C GLU A 210 -40.07 -4.17 -30.00
N PRO A 211 -39.23 -5.20 -30.04
CA PRO A 211 -37.77 -5.05 -30.12
C PRO A 211 -37.29 -5.10 -31.57
N GLU A 212 -36.62 -4.06 -32.01
CA GLU A 212 -35.79 -4.13 -33.22
C GLU A 212 -34.32 -3.87 -32.86
N GLY A 213 -33.43 -4.69 -33.44
CA GLY A 213 -32.03 -4.38 -33.53
C GLY A 213 -31.05 -5.51 -33.29
N SER A 214 -31.08 -6.49 -34.19
CA SER A 214 -29.99 -7.46 -34.41
C SER A 214 -28.71 -6.76 -34.85
N HIS A 215 -27.59 -6.95 -34.15
CA HIS A 215 -26.27 -6.70 -34.67
C HIS A 215 -25.49 -8.00 -34.83
N GLU A 216 -25.19 -8.31 -36.12
CA GLU A 216 -24.33 -9.38 -36.60
C GLU A 216 -22.86 -9.18 -36.14
N PRO A 217 -22.12 -10.31 -36.01
CA PRO A 217 -20.68 -10.28 -35.71
C PRO A 217 -19.87 -10.09 -36.99
N LYS A 218 -18.92 -9.14 -36.95
CA LYS A 218 -17.92 -8.94 -38.02
C LYS A 218 -16.69 -9.81 -37.82
N GLU A 219 -16.34 -10.42 -38.96
CA GLU A 219 -15.30 -11.38 -39.28
C GLU A 219 -13.85 -10.95 -38.89
N ASN A 220 -13.11 -11.97 -38.54
CA ASN A 220 -11.72 -12.35 -38.84
C ASN A 220 -10.77 -11.28 -39.43
N HIS A 221 -9.69 -11.01 -38.71
CA HIS A 221 -8.44 -10.62 -39.29
C HIS A 221 -7.35 -11.66 -38.98
N GLU A 222 -6.92 -12.36 -40.02
CA GLU A 222 -5.74 -13.20 -40.11
C GLU A 222 -4.44 -12.39 -39.90
N PRO A 223 -3.40 -12.95 -39.27
CA PRO A 223 -2.07 -12.34 -39.24
C PRO A 223 -1.29 -12.71 -40.50
N LYS A 224 -0.79 -11.71 -41.21
CA LYS A 224 0.18 -11.91 -42.28
C LYS A 224 1.55 -12.20 -41.72
N ASP A 225 2.01 -13.38 -42.05
CA ASP A 225 3.40 -13.83 -42.10
C ASP A 225 4.24 -12.94 -42.98
N SER A 226 5.37 -12.46 -42.49
CA SER A 226 6.52 -12.13 -43.29
C SER A 226 7.78 -12.29 -42.45
N GLY A 227 8.42 -13.46 -42.67
CA GLY A 227 9.75 -13.77 -42.19
C GLY A 227 10.81 -12.83 -42.77
N ARG A 228 11.81 -12.57 -41.96
CA ARG A 228 13.18 -12.38 -42.44
C ARG A 228 14.15 -12.73 -41.29
N ALA A 229 14.84 -13.83 -41.50
CA ALA A 229 16.06 -14.18 -40.82
C ALA A 229 17.16 -13.22 -41.27
N GLU A 230 17.88 -12.64 -40.32
CA GLU A 230 19.25 -12.16 -40.57
C GLU A 230 20.15 -12.66 -39.44
N ASP A 231 21.01 -13.52 -39.91
CA ASP A 231 22.15 -14.18 -39.32
C ASP A 231 23.25 -13.15 -38.97
N HIS A 232 23.77 -13.11 -37.77
CA HIS A 232 25.05 -12.49 -37.45
C HIS A 232 25.88 -13.34 -36.50
N PRO A 233 27.16 -13.53 -36.79
CA PRO A 233 27.98 -14.59 -36.27
C PRO A 233 28.65 -14.26 -34.93
N HIS A 234 28.96 -15.33 -34.23
CA HIS A 234 29.84 -15.39 -33.07
C HIS A 234 31.19 -14.68 -33.29
N SER A 235 31.58 -13.86 -32.33
CA SER A 235 32.97 -13.49 -32.12
C SER A 235 33.37 -13.80 -30.67
N SER A 236 34.09 -14.86 -30.52
CA SER A 236 34.89 -15.24 -29.36
C SER A 236 36.06 -14.26 -29.17
N HIS A 237 36.22 -13.73 -27.98
CA HIS A 237 37.51 -13.20 -27.52
C HIS A 237 37.79 -13.72 -26.12
N ASP A 238 38.66 -14.75 -26.11
CA ASP A 238 39.51 -15.06 -24.99
C ASP A 238 40.52 -13.92 -24.81
N ALA A 239 40.73 -13.48 -23.60
CA ALA A 239 41.99 -12.88 -23.15
C ALA A 239 42.16 -13.08 -21.66
N GLU A 240 42.98 -14.06 -21.31
CA GLU A 240 43.73 -14.10 -20.07
C GLU A 240 44.48 -12.79 -19.82
N HIS A 241 44.51 -12.31 -18.58
CA HIS A 241 45.70 -11.74 -17.98
C HIS A 241 45.69 -11.86 -16.46
N GLN A 242 46.71 -12.63 -16.01
CA GLN A 242 47.27 -12.67 -14.67
C GLN A 242 47.84 -11.30 -14.30
N HIS A 243 47.60 -10.81 -13.08
CA HIS A 243 48.59 -10.36 -12.08
C HIS A 243 47.87 -10.11 -10.79
#